data_3864a4011037d0d4457bd49dec49928a
#
_entry.id   3864a4011037d0d4457bd49dec49928a
#
_cell.length_a   1.000
_cell.length_b   1.000
_cell.length_c   1.000
_cell.angle_alpha   90.00
_cell.angle_beta   90.00
_cell.angle_gamma   90.00
#
_symmetry.space_group_name_H-M   'P 1'
#
loop_
_entity.id
_entity.type
_entity.pdbx_description
1 polymer ?
#
loop_
_entity_poly.entity_id
_entity_poly.type
_entity_poly.pdbx_seq_one_letter_code
_entity_poly.pdbx_strand_id
1 'polypeptide(L)'
;CVSHHLHADDTQLFISFLPSVYSSSINLLHSSISQVSTWMSANLLSLNPSKTKFLIFGNPTQLSKLNSPTLHIDTHSVIQPIDTARNLGILFDSHLSFDKQISSVCRSSNWHIHDLWRIRSSLDLNTTKTIATSIVHSKLDYCNSLYLNLPAYQLARLQLVQNNLARVVCKIPKHHHITPHLRSLHWLKIPQRIHYKLLSLTFTLLQHQQPSYLFSQINFQSARSIRSSSILTLRRPPTVKAKLSDRSFHHFIPILWETLTPSLRLLEHS
;
A
#
# COMPACT_ATOMS: atom_id res chain seq x y z
N CYS A 1 20.36 12.75 4.19
CA CYS A 1 19.25 13.69 4.01
C CYS A 1 17.97 13.02 4.56
N VAL A 2 17.16 13.76 5.31
CA VAL A 2 15.82 13.29 5.74
C VAL A 2 14.84 13.60 4.62
N SER A 3 14.08 12.61 4.22
CA SER A 3 12.98 12.79 3.27
C SER A 3 11.68 13.07 4.03
N HIS A 4 10.76 13.77 3.40
CA HIS A 4 9.49 14.10 4.03
C HIS A 4 8.32 13.91 3.05
N HIS A 5 7.15 13.74 3.62
CA HIS A 5 5.89 13.75 2.91
C HIS A 5 4.85 14.51 3.73
N LEU A 6 4.11 15.39 3.07
CA LEU A 6 3.10 16.23 3.70
C LEU A 6 1.73 15.85 3.14
N HIS A 7 0.75 15.68 4.04
CA HIS A 7 -0.64 15.44 3.67
C HIS A 7 -1.55 16.19 4.64
N ALA A 8 -2.04 17.33 4.21
CA ALA A 8 -2.72 18.30 5.06
C ALA A 8 -1.87 18.66 6.30
N ASP A 9 -2.35 18.40 7.50
CA ASP A 9 -1.66 18.60 8.77
C ASP A 9 -0.72 17.44 9.17
N ASP A 10 -0.85 16.27 8.50
CA ASP A 10 0.01 15.12 8.75
C ASP A 10 1.37 15.28 8.08
N THR A 11 2.43 15.33 8.87
CA THR A 11 3.83 15.39 8.41
C THR A 11 4.52 14.08 8.68
N GLN A 12 5.15 13.50 7.65
CA GLN A 12 5.94 12.28 7.74
C GLN A 12 7.40 12.60 7.44
N LEU A 13 8.29 12.24 8.36
CA LEU A 13 9.73 12.31 8.17
C LEU A 13 10.27 10.88 8.08
N PHE A 14 11.10 10.59 7.11
CA PHE A 14 11.68 9.26 6.96
C PHE A 14 13.13 9.30 6.48
N ILE A 15 13.89 8.34 6.95
CA ILE A 15 15.30 8.15 6.61
C ILE A 15 15.60 6.65 6.49
N SER A 16 16.37 6.28 5.49
CA SER A 16 16.90 4.91 5.37
C SER A 16 18.34 4.89 5.84
N PHE A 17 18.72 3.86 6.61
CA PHE A 17 20.05 3.72 7.20
C PHE A 17 20.48 2.26 7.32
N LEU A 18 21.77 2.05 7.42
CA LEU A 18 22.36 0.78 7.86
C LEU A 18 22.44 0.77 9.39
N PRO A 19 22.27 -0.38 10.07
CA PRO A 19 22.36 -0.46 11.53
C PRO A 19 23.63 0.14 12.13
N SER A 20 24.77 0.07 11.39
CA SER A 20 26.06 0.61 11.81
C SER A 20 26.10 2.15 11.89
N VAL A 21 25.24 2.85 11.16
CA VAL A 21 25.17 4.32 11.13
C VAL A 21 23.90 4.87 11.79
N TYR A 22 23.24 4.04 12.63
CA TYR A 22 22.00 4.42 13.30
C TYR A 22 22.12 5.73 14.08
N SER A 23 23.17 5.89 14.91
CA SER A 23 23.34 7.06 15.76
C SER A 23 23.43 8.37 14.97
N SER A 24 24.16 8.39 13.86
CA SER A 24 24.23 9.58 12.99
C SER A 24 22.90 9.86 12.29
N SER A 25 22.19 8.82 11.90
CA SER A 25 20.89 8.94 11.23
C SER A 25 19.81 9.48 12.17
N ILE A 26 19.78 9.01 13.42
CA ILE A 26 18.81 9.50 14.42
C ILE A 26 19.11 10.96 14.81
N ASN A 27 20.37 11.34 14.89
CA ASN A 27 20.77 12.73 15.15
C ASN A 27 20.31 13.67 14.03
N LEU A 28 20.39 13.20 12.77
CA LEU A 28 19.87 13.95 11.63
C LEU A 28 18.34 14.12 11.70
N LEU A 29 17.64 13.08 12.13
CA LEU A 29 16.18 13.13 12.33
C LEU A 29 15.83 14.10 13.48
N HIS A 30 16.56 14.07 14.60
CA HIS A 30 16.39 15.01 15.71
C HIS A 30 16.58 16.47 15.26
N SER A 31 17.65 16.75 14.49
CA SER A 31 17.89 18.09 13.93
C SER A 31 16.72 18.55 13.06
N SER A 32 16.20 17.68 12.21
CA SER A 32 15.05 18.01 11.35
C SER A 32 13.79 18.28 12.16
N ILE A 33 13.51 17.48 13.19
CA ILE A 33 12.34 17.68 14.09
C ILE A 33 12.50 19.02 14.84
N SER A 34 13.68 19.32 15.35
CA SER A 34 13.96 20.59 16.03
C SER A 34 13.71 21.80 15.13
N GLN A 35 14.14 21.74 13.85
CA GLN A 35 13.87 22.80 12.88
C GLN A 35 12.36 22.96 12.62
N VAL A 36 11.62 21.86 12.44
CA VAL A 36 10.16 21.90 12.29
C VAL A 36 9.50 22.48 13.54
N SER A 37 9.91 22.06 14.74
CA SER A 37 9.36 22.54 16.00
C SER A 37 9.62 24.05 16.18
N THR A 38 10.82 24.53 15.85
CA THR A 38 11.17 25.95 15.89
C THR A 38 10.31 26.77 14.93
N TRP A 39 10.14 26.30 13.71
CA TRP A 39 9.28 26.96 12.73
C TRP A 39 7.82 27.00 13.19
N MET A 40 7.29 25.89 13.71
CA MET A 40 5.93 25.82 14.23
C MET A 40 5.74 26.82 15.40
N SER A 41 6.66 26.86 16.34
CA SER A 41 6.61 27.78 17.48
C SER A 41 6.63 29.25 17.04
N ALA A 42 7.43 29.58 16.03
CA ALA A 42 7.45 30.94 15.45
C ALA A 42 6.12 31.31 14.77
N ASN A 43 5.33 30.31 14.35
CA ASN A 43 4.00 30.48 13.74
C ASN A 43 2.85 30.20 14.73
N LEU A 44 3.10 30.22 16.04
CA LEU A 44 2.13 29.97 17.11
C LEU A 44 1.48 28.58 17.04
N LEU A 45 2.20 27.61 16.48
CA LEU A 45 1.81 26.20 16.39
C LEU A 45 2.71 25.36 17.30
N SER A 46 2.26 24.18 17.70
CA SER A 46 3.07 23.25 18.48
C SER A 46 2.94 21.82 17.94
N LEU A 47 4.05 21.08 17.96
CA LEU A 47 4.01 19.64 17.73
C LEU A 47 3.23 18.95 18.85
N ASN A 48 2.46 17.93 18.50
CA ASN A 48 1.76 17.12 19.49
C ASN A 48 2.51 15.79 19.73
N PRO A 49 3.30 15.65 20.81
CA PRO A 49 4.08 14.44 21.08
C PRO A 49 3.20 13.20 21.25
N SER A 50 2.00 13.35 21.83
CA SER A 50 1.08 12.21 22.06
C SER A 50 0.52 11.62 20.76
N LYS A 51 0.41 12.43 19.71
CA LYS A 51 -0.02 11.97 18.38
C LYS A 51 1.16 11.53 17.50
N THR A 52 2.36 12.01 17.78
CA THR A 52 3.57 11.64 17.03
C THR A 52 3.92 10.18 17.27
N LYS A 53 4.22 9.44 16.20
CA LYS A 53 4.57 8.03 16.26
C LYS A 53 5.93 7.78 15.66
N PHE A 54 6.77 7.02 16.36
CA PHE A 54 8.07 6.59 15.86
C PHE A 54 8.01 5.13 15.49
N LEU A 55 8.29 4.80 14.22
CA LEU A 55 8.23 3.44 13.69
C LEU A 55 9.53 3.14 12.93
N ILE A 56 10.15 2.01 13.25
CA ILE A 56 11.35 1.54 12.57
C ILE A 56 10.99 0.31 11.75
N PHE A 57 11.28 0.35 10.46
CA PHE A 57 11.05 -0.76 9.55
C PHE A 57 12.34 -1.55 9.32
N GLY A 58 12.25 -2.87 9.40
CA GLY A 58 13.39 -3.73 9.11
C GLY A 58 13.12 -5.21 9.33
N ASN A 59 14.09 -6.02 8.95
CA ASN A 59 14.09 -7.44 9.29
C ASN A 59 14.37 -7.63 10.79
N PRO A 60 13.83 -8.66 11.45
CA PRO A 60 14.08 -8.92 12.87
C PRO A 60 15.56 -8.90 13.25
N THR A 61 16.43 -9.50 12.41
CA THR A 61 17.89 -9.53 12.60
C THR A 61 18.54 -8.13 12.52
N GLN A 62 17.95 -7.20 11.77
CA GLN A 62 18.46 -5.82 11.69
C GLN A 62 17.96 -4.99 12.86
N LEU A 63 16.68 -5.15 13.23
CA LEU A 63 16.07 -4.44 14.34
C LEU A 63 16.70 -4.84 15.68
N SER A 64 17.06 -6.12 15.86
CA SER A 64 17.72 -6.60 17.08
C SER A 64 19.14 -6.03 17.31
N LYS A 65 19.75 -5.42 16.27
CA LYS A 65 21.06 -4.75 16.39
C LYS A 65 20.95 -3.30 16.88
N LEU A 66 19.73 -2.77 17.01
CA LEU A 66 19.49 -1.40 17.45
C LEU A 66 19.36 -1.40 18.98
N ASN A 67 20.29 -0.75 19.66
CA ASN A 67 20.28 -0.63 21.11
C ASN A 67 19.33 0.51 21.52
N SER A 68 18.20 0.15 22.14
CA SER A 68 17.22 1.07 22.76
C SER A 68 16.95 2.33 21.94
N PRO A 69 16.43 2.21 20.71
CA PRO A 69 16.19 3.38 19.86
C PRO A 69 15.14 4.28 20.51
N THR A 70 15.47 5.58 20.67
CA THR A 70 14.58 6.60 21.20
C THR A 70 14.57 7.81 20.29
N LEU A 71 13.46 8.54 20.24
CA LEU A 71 13.31 9.76 19.49
C LEU A 71 12.91 10.90 20.45
N HIS A 72 13.73 11.94 20.51
CA HIS A 72 13.42 13.13 21.28
C HIS A 72 12.69 14.14 20.38
N ILE A 73 11.53 14.62 20.80
CA ILE A 73 10.77 15.65 20.08
C ILE A 73 11.08 17.04 20.65
N ASP A 74 11.15 17.12 21.97
CA ASP A 74 11.54 18.31 22.71
C ASP A 74 12.38 17.90 23.95
N THR A 75 12.71 18.86 24.81
CA THR A 75 13.53 18.63 26.02
C THR A 75 12.86 17.68 27.02
N HIS A 76 11.55 17.50 26.95
CA HIS A 76 10.77 16.73 27.92
C HIS A 76 10.09 15.50 27.33
N SER A 77 9.98 15.42 26.00
CA SER A 77 9.20 14.38 25.32
C SER A 77 10.10 13.41 24.57
N VAL A 78 10.17 12.17 25.08
CA VAL A 78 10.90 11.07 24.47
C VAL A 78 9.88 10.03 23.98
N ILE A 79 9.97 9.67 22.72
CA ILE A 79 9.09 8.65 22.10
C ILE A 79 9.88 7.37 21.86
N GLN A 80 9.32 6.26 22.32
CA GLN A 80 9.84 4.94 22.04
C GLN A 80 9.28 4.46 20.68
N PRO A 81 10.03 3.63 19.94
CA PRO A 81 9.50 3.02 18.74
C PRO A 81 8.34 2.10 19.08
N ILE A 82 7.34 2.12 18.25
CA ILE A 82 6.15 1.27 18.38
C ILE A 82 6.13 0.25 17.25
N ASP A 83 5.57 -0.93 17.53
CA ASP A 83 5.50 -2.01 16.55
C ASP A 83 4.47 -1.77 15.46
N THR A 84 3.51 -0.90 15.70
CA THR A 84 2.41 -0.67 14.76
C THR A 84 1.93 0.77 14.85
N ALA A 85 1.88 1.47 13.73
CA ALA A 85 1.32 2.81 13.62
C ALA A 85 0.23 2.87 12.54
N ARG A 86 -0.77 3.72 12.77
CA ARG A 86 -1.74 4.07 11.73
C ARG A 86 -1.24 5.30 10.98
N ASN A 87 -1.20 5.20 9.66
CA ASN A 87 -0.84 6.29 8.76
C ASN A 87 -1.85 6.35 7.62
N LEU A 88 -2.50 7.48 7.41
CA LEU A 88 -3.53 7.69 6.38
C LEU A 88 -4.55 6.53 6.31
N GLY A 89 -5.02 6.08 7.46
CA GLY A 89 -6.01 4.99 7.58
C GLY A 89 -5.45 3.57 7.52
N ILE A 90 -4.18 3.37 7.13
CA ILE A 90 -3.52 2.07 7.05
C ILE A 90 -2.69 1.79 8.31
N LEU A 91 -2.76 0.56 8.80
CA LEU A 91 -1.91 0.08 9.90
C LEU A 91 -0.62 -0.51 9.33
N PHE A 92 0.49 0.16 9.62
CA PHE A 92 1.83 -0.33 9.30
C PHE A 92 2.42 -1.02 10.52
N ASP A 93 3.06 -2.15 10.31
CA ASP A 93 3.87 -2.84 11.33
C ASP A 93 5.35 -2.79 10.96
N SER A 94 6.24 -2.92 11.96
CA SER A 94 7.70 -2.82 11.82
C SER A 94 8.30 -3.79 10.78
N HIS A 95 7.59 -4.86 10.44
CA HIS A 95 8.02 -5.86 9.45
C HIS A 95 7.30 -5.74 8.12
N LEU A 96 6.36 -4.79 7.97
CA LEU A 96 5.50 -4.64 6.80
C LEU A 96 4.74 -5.93 6.45
N SER A 97 4.33 -6.69 7.47
CA SER A 97 3.56 -7.92 7.30
C SER A 97 2.11 -7.66 6.93
N PHE A 98 1.57 -6.52 7.36
CA PHE A 98 0.17 -6.10 7.22
C PHE A 98 -0.85 -7.03 7.89
N ASP A 99 -0.43 -7.91 8.80
CA ASP A 99 -1.34 -8.84 9.48
C ASP A 99 -2.48 -8.13 10.22
N LYS A 100 -2.13 -7.09 10.99
CA LYS A 100 -3.11 -6.29 11.74
C LYS A 100 -4.02 -5.50 10.79
N GLN A 101 -3.48 -4.97 9.70
CA GLN A 101 -4.24 -4.26 8.68
C GLN A 101 -5.27 -5.18 8.01
N ILE A 102 -4.85 -6.35 7.53
CA ILE A 102 -5.73 -7.32 6.89
C ILE A 102 -6.80 -7.81 7.87
N SER A 103 -6.43 -8.07 9.13
CA SER A 103 -7.39 -8.45 10.16
C SER A 103 -8.44 -7.37 10.41
N SER A 104 -8.04 -6.09 10.43
CA SER A 104 -8.94 -4.95 10.56
C SER A 104 -9.89 -4.83 9.36
N VAL A 105 -9.37 -4.94 8.14
CA VAL A 105 -10.17 -4.90 6.90
C VAL A 105 -11.17 -6.06 6.87
N CYS A 106 -10.73 -7.28 7.17
CA CYS A 106 -11.59 -8.46 7.20
C CYS A 106 -12.72 -8.31 8.22
N ARG A 107 -12.40 -7.85 9.45
CA ARG A 107 -13.38 -7.64 10.51
C ARG A 107 -14.43 -6.59 10.11
N SER A 108 -13.98 -5.42 9.68
CA SER A 108 -14.86 -4.34 9.27
C SER A 108 -15.73 -4.72 8.06
N SER A 109 -15.15 -5.41 7.08
CA SER A 109 -15.89 -5.86 5.90
C SER A 109 -16.94 -6.90 6.26
N ASN A 110 -16.61 -7.89 7.09
CA ASN A 110 -17.56 -8.92 7.52
C ASN A 110 -18.74 -8.33 8.31
N TRP A 111 -18.49 -7.29 9.10
CA TRP A 111 -19.55 -6.57 9.78
C TRP A 111 -20.56 -5.97 8.77
N HIS A 112 -20.10 -5.25 7.78
CA HIS A 112 -20.98 -4.69 6.72
C HIS A 112 -21.63 -5.77 5.85
N ILE A 113 -20.96 -6.90 5.60
CA ILE A 113 -21.55 -8.04 4.89
C ILE A 113 -22.72 -8.63 5.69
N HIS A 114 -22.58 -8.73 7.01
CA HIS A 114 -23.64 -9.20 7.89
C HIS A 114 -24.83 -8.24 7.87
N ASP A 115 -24.61 -6.92 7.94
CA ASP A 115 -25.69 -5.94 7.87
C ASP A 115 -26.41 -5.99 6.50
N LEU A 116 -25.63 -6.07 5.42
CA LEU A 116 -26.18 -6.22 4.08
C LEU A 116 -27.02 -7.51 3.95
N TRP A 117 -26.56 -8.60 4.56
CA TRP A 117 -27.31 -9.88 4.57
C TRP A 117 -28.66 -9.74 5.26
N ARG A 118 -28.74 -9.01 6.37
CA ARG A 118 -29.99 -8.78 7.12
C ARG A 118 -31.06 -8.06 6.28
N ILE A 119 -30.67 -7.08 5.49
CA ILE A 119 -31.60 -6.29 4.66
C ILE A 119 -31.71 -6.84 3.22
N ARG A 120 -30.96 -7.90 2.88
CA ARG A 120 -30.85 -8.41 1.50
C ARG A 120 -32.20 -8.84 0.90
N SER A 121 -33.15 -9.30 1.71
CA SER A 121 -34.47 -9.71 1.24
C SER A 121 -35.28 -8.56 0.66
N SER A 122 -35.09 -7.34 1.20
CA SER A 122 -35.81 -6.12 0.82
C SER A 122 -35.15 -5.34 -0.32
N LEU A 123 -34.01 -5.83 -0.85
CA LEU A 123 -33.24 -5.15 -1.88
C LEU A 123 -33.24 -5.93 -3.20
N ASP A 124 -33.30 -5.21 -4.31
CA ASP A 124 -33.05 -5.77 -5.63
C ASP A 124 -31.55 -6.07 -5.84
N LEU A 125 -31.21 -6.71 -6.93
CA LEU A 125 -29.82 -7.10 -7.22
C LEU A 125 -28.92 -5.90 -7.48
N ASN A 126 -29.39 -4.90 -8.23
CA ASN A 126 -28.58 -3.74 -8.63
C ASN A 126 -28.26 -2.87 -7.43
N THR A 127 -29.26 -2.54 -6.61
CA THR A 127 -29.08 -1.79 -5.35
C THR A 127 -28.13 -2.54 -4.41
N THR A 128 -28.30 -3.86 -4.26
CA THR A 128 -27.40 -4.67 -3.43
C THR A 128 -25.97 -4.65 -3.95
N LYS A 129 -25.77 -4.74 -5.27
CA LYS A 129 -24.45 -4.68 -5.91
C LYS A 129 -23.79 -3.31 -5.68
N THR A 130 -24.56 -2.22 -5.79
CA THR A 130 -24.07 -0.86 -5.53
C THR A 130 -23.62 -0.69 -4.08
N ILE A 131 -24.43 -1.10 -3.10
CA ILE A 131 -24.08 -1.05 -1.67
C ILE A 131 -22.83 -1.90 -1.41
N ALA A 132 -22.77 -3.12 -1.94
CA ALA A 132 -21.64 -4.02 -1.77
C ALA A 132 -20.34 -3.42 -2.30
N THR A 133 -20.37 -2.80 -3.47
CA THR A 133 -19.18 -2.17 -4.07
C THR A 133 -18.78 -0.90 -3.32
N SER A 134 -19.72 -0.05 -2.98
CA SER A 134 -19.45 1.23 -2.31
C SER A 134 -18.88 1.05 -0.88
N ILE A 135 -19.35 0.05 -0.14
CA ILE A 135 -18.95 -0.13 1.26
C ILE A 135 -17.83 -1.15 1.44
N VAL A 136 -17.96 -2.34 0.83
CA VAL A 136 -17.01 -3.42 1.08
C VAL A 136 -15.86 -3.42 0.08
N HIS A 137 -16.13 -3.29 -1.22
CA HIS A 137 -15.03 -3.21 -2.20
C HIS A 137 -14.16 -1.98 -2.00
N SER A 138 -14.73 -0.83 -1.63
CA SER A 138 -13.93 0.37 -1.30
C SER A 138 -12.88 0.08 -0.21
N LYS A 139 -13.24 -0.71 0.83
CA LYS A 139 -12.30 -1.13 1.87
C LYS A 139 -11.26 -2.14 1.38
N LEU A 140 -11.65 -3.06 0.50
CA LEU A 140 -10.74 -4.05 -0.10
C LEU A 140 -9.76 -3.41 -1.10
N ASP A 141 -10.16 -2.30 -1.73
CA ASP A 141 -9.37 -1.59 -2.73
C ASP A 141 -8.53 -0.45 -2.17
N TYR A 142 -8.86 0.01 -0.96
CA TYR A 142 -8.10 1.10 -0.36
C TYR A 142 -6.65 0.67 -0.11
N CYS A 143 -5.72 1.33 -0.79
CA CYS A 143 -4.28 1.05 -0.75
C CYS A 143 -3.92 -0.44 -0.99
N ASN A 144 -4.71 -1.17 -1.77
CA ASN A 144 -4.51 -2.61 -2.00
C ASN A 144 -3.18 -2.94 -2.70
N SER A 145 -2.54 -1.98 -3.36
CA SER A 145 -1.19 -2.12 -3.91
C SER A 145 -0.15 -2.50 -2.86
N LEU A 146 -0.34 -2.11 -1.59
CA LEU A 146 0.52 -2.51 -0.46
C LEU A 146 0.45 -4.01 -0.15
N TYR A 147 -0.60 -4.71 -0.62
CA TYR A 147 -0.77 -6.15 -0.42
C TYR A 147 -0.08 -6.98 -1.51
N LEU A 148 0.66 -6.33 -2.40
CA LEU A 148 1.43 -7.00 -3.43
C LEU A 148 2.39 -8.04 -2.81
N ASN A 149 2.39 -9.26 -3.39
CA ASN A 149 3.24 -10.37 -2.96
C ASN A 149 3.22 -10.66 -1.45
N LEU A 150 2.12 -10.35 -0.76
CA LEU A 150 1.88 -10.86 0.58
C LEU A 150 1.74 -12.39 0.55
N PRO A 151 2.01 -13.08 1.66
CA PRO A 151 1.81 -14.52 1.77
C PRO A 151 0.41 -14.94 1.32
N ALA A 152 0.33 -16.08 0.62
CA ALA A 152 -0.92 -16.56 0.01
C ALA A 152 -2.09 -16.66 1.01
N TYR A 153 -1.81 -17.02 2.27
CA TYR A 153 -2.84 -17.09 3.31
C TYR A 153 -3.49 -15.73 3.62
N GLN A 154 -2.74 -14.63 3.54
CA GLN A 154 -3.26 -13.28 3.75
C GLN A 154 -4.20 -12.86 2.62
N LEU A 155 -3.77 -13.10 1.37
CA LEU A 155 -4.62 -12.83 0.20
C LEU A 155 -5.86 -13.72 0.19
N ALA A 156 -5.76 -14.96 0.66
CA ALA A 156 -6.90 -15.87 0.80
C ALA A 156 -7.92 -15.36 1.83
N ARG A 157 -7.49 -14.72 2.92
CA ARG A 157 -8.41 -14.09 3.90
C ARG A 157 -9.23 -12.98 3.26
N LEU A 158 -8.60 -12.09 2.48
CA LEU A 158 -9.30 -11.02 1.74
C LEU A 158 -10.23 -11.61 0.66
N GLN A 159 -9.77 -12.66 -0.05
CA GLN A 159 -10.59 -13.35 -1.03
C GLN A 159 -11.83 -14.01 -0.41
N LEU A 160 -11.71 -14.55 0.80
CA LEU A 160 -12.84 -15.12 1.53
C LEU A 160 -13.90 -14.05 1.83
N VAL A 161 -13.48 -12.85 2.25
CA VAL A 161 -14.39 -11.70 2.44
C VAL A 161 -15.13 -11.38 1.15
N GLN A 162 -14.42 -11.27 0.03
CA GLN A 162 -15.05 -11.00 -1.28
C GLN A 162 -16.02 -12.13 -1.69
N ASN A 163 -15.65 -13.38 -1.45
CA ASN A 163 -16.51 -14.52 -1.75
C ASN A 163 -17.80 -14.49 -0.91
N ASN A 164 -17.70 -14.16 0.38
CA ASN A 164 -18.86 -14.03 1.26
C ASN A 164 -19.78 -12.88 0.79
N LEU A 165 -19.20 -11.75 0.41
CA LEU A 165 -19.96 -10.63 -0.16
C LEU A 165 -20.73 -11.05 -1.42
N ALA A 166 -20.06 -11.75 -2.36
CA ALA A 166 -20.71 -12.23 -3.59
C ALA A 166 -21.84 -13.22 -3.29
N ARG A 167 -21.69 -14.08 -2.27
CA ARG A 167 -22.77 -14.98 -1.84
C ARG A 167 -23.99 -14.22 -1.36
N VAL A 168 -23.78 -13.17 -0.56
CA VAL A 168 -24.89 -12.33 -0.09
C VAL A 168 -25.56 -11.61 -1.25
N VAL A 169 -24.80 -11.00 -2.14
CA VAL A 169 -25.32 -10.28 -3.31
C VAL A 169 -26.17 -11.19 -4.20
N CYS A 170 -25.67 -12.40 -4.52
CA CYS A 170 -26.33 -13.33 -5.43
C CYS A 170 -27.29 -14.33 -4.73
N LYS A 171 -27.45 -14.25 -3.39
CA LYS A 171 -28.24 -15.22 -2.60
C LYS A 171 -27.84 -16.68 -2.79
N ILE A 172 -26.51 -16.97 -2.75
CA ILE A 172 -25.96 -18.29 -3.06
C ILE A 172 -25.57 -19.03 -1.78
N PRO A 173 -25.92 -20.34 -1.66
CA PRO A 173 -25.49 -21.19 -0.55
C PRO A 173 -23.97 -21.34 -0.47
N LYS A 174 -23.46 -21.63 0.75
CA LYS A 174 -22.01 -21.76 1.02
C LYS A 174 -21.30 -22.82 0.19
N HIS A 175 -21.98 -23.91 -0.15
CA HIS A 175 -21.41 -25.06 -0.87
C HIS A 175 -21.29 -24.85 -2.40
N HIS A 176 -21.89 -23.80 -2.97
CA HIS A 176 -21.79 -23.53 -4.39
C HIS A 176 -20.45 -22.87 -4.75
N HIS A 177 -19.94 -23.22 -5.95
CA HIS A 177 -18.75 -22.59 -6.50
C HIS A 177 -18.98 -21.10 -6.78
N ILE A 178 -18.11 -20.25 -6.25
CA ILE A 178 -18.29 -18.79 -6.32
C ILE A 178 -17.76 -18.16 -7.61
N THR A 179 -16.82 -18.83 -8.30
CA THR A 179 -16.13 -18.26 -9.48
C THR A 179 -17.07 -17.84 -10.61
N PRO A 180 -18.11 -18.62 -11.00
CA PRO A 180 -19.06 -18.18 -12.02
C PRO A 180 -19.79 -16.89 -11.63
N HIS A 181 -20.15 -16.76 -10.36
CA HIS A 181 -20.87 -15.60 -9.85
C HIS A 181 -19.98 -14.34 -9.76
N LEU A 182 -18.69 -14.49 -9.41
CA LEU A 182 -17.76 -13.37 -9.52
C LEU A 182 -17.64 -12.87 -10.96
N ARG A 183 -17.63 -13.79 -11.94
CA ARG A 183 -17.61 -13.44 -13.37
C ARG A 183 -18.90 -12.72 -13.80
N SER A 184 -20.08 -13.22 -13.42
CA SER A 184 -21.37 -12.59 -13.75
C SER A 184 -21.54 -11.20 -13.09
N LEU A 185 -20.92 -10.98 -11.94
CA LEU A 185 -20.85 -9.67 -11.28
C LEU A 185 -19.79 -8.75 -11.88
N HIS A 186 -18.93 -9.23 -12.77
CA HIS A 186 -17.73 -8.56 -13.28
C HIS A 186 -16.74 -8.17 -12.17
N TRP A 187 -16.61 -9.02 -11.16
CA TRP A 187 -15.70 -8.78 -10.04
C TRP A 187 -14.38 -9.53 -10.21
N LEU A 188 -13.30 -8.78 -10.33
CA LEU A 188 -11.96 -9.33 -10.32
C LEU A 188 -11.63 -9.92 -8.94
N LYS A 189 -10.90 -11.04 -8.90
CA LYS A 189 -10.37 -11.62 -7.66
C LYS A 189 -9.35 -10.69 -7.00
N ILE A 190 -9.11 -10.82 -5.70
CA ILE A 190 -8.19 -9.95 -4.93
C ILE A 190 -6.81 -9.79 -5.60
N PRO A 191 -6.08 -10.85 -6.01
CA PRO A 191 -4.80 -10.66 -6.70
C PRO A 191 -4.92 -9.86 -7.99
N GLN A 192 -5.97 -10.09 -8.77
CA GLN A 192 -6.21 -9.36 -10.02
C GLN A 192 -6.55 -7.88 -9.77
N ARG A 193 -7.25 -7.55 -8.68
CA ARG A 193 -7.53 -6.16 -8.28
C ARG A 193 -6.25 -5.42 -7.92
N ILE A 194 -5.33 -6.07 -7.20
CA ILE A 194 -4.02 -5.53 -6.86
C ILE A 194 -3.22 -5.24 -8.14
N HIS A 195 -3.13 -6.21 -9.05
CA HIS A 195 -2.44 -6.05 -10.33
C HIS A 195 -3.07 -4.95 -11.18
N TYR A 196 -4.39 -4.93 -11.27
CA TYR A 196 -5.11 -3.88 -12.00
C TYR A 196 -4.81 -2.49 -11.46
N LYS A 197 -4.81 -2.31 -10.13
CA LYS A 197 -4.47 -1.03 -9.50
C LYS A 197 -3.05 -0.58 -9.83
N LEU A 198 -2.09 -1.51 -9.75
CA LEU A 198 -0.69 -1.23 -10.07
C LEU A 198 -0.48 -0.90 -11.55
N LEU A 199 -1.10 -1.65 -12.45
CA LEU A 199 -1.03 -1.40 -13.89
C LEU A 199 -1.67 -0.07 -14.26
N SER A 200 -2.86 0.25 -13.72
CA SER A 200 -3.52 1.53 -13.94
C SER A 200 -2.67 2.70 -13.44
N LEU A 201 -2.06 2.55 -12.25
CA LEU A 201 -1.15 3.56 -11.72
C LEU A 201 0.08 3.73 -12.63
N THR A 202 0.67 2.63 -13.06
CA THR A 202 1.83 2.66 -13.97
C THR A 202 1.48 3.34 -15.29
N PHE A 203 0.34 3.01 -15.87
CA PHE A 203 -0.13 3.64 -17.11
C PHE A 203 -0.29 5.15 -16.93
N THR A 204 -0.94 5.60 -15.87
CA THR A 204 -1.09 7.03 -15.54
C THR A 204 0.26 7.72 -15.35
N LEU A 205 1.20 7.06 -14.66
CA LEU A 205 2.57 7.58 -14.47
C LEU A 205 3.31 7.72 -15.80
N LEU A 206 3.15 6.78 -16.72
CA LEU A 206 3.81 6.83 -18.02
C LEU A 206 3.22 7.92 -18.93
N GLN A 207 1.91 8.22 -18.81
CA GLN A 207 1.26 9.27 -19.56
C GLN A 207 1.56 10.67 -19.01
N HIS A 208 1.45 10.86 -17.69
CA HIS A 208 1.46 12.19 -17.08
C HIS A 208 2.77 12.52 -16.34
N GLN A 209 3.66 11.54 -16.13
CA GLN A 209 4.91 11.67 -15.38
C GLN A 209 4.71 12.21 -13.94
N GLN A 210 3.50 12.07 -13.41
CA GLN A 210 3.10 12.53 -12.07
C GLN A 210 2.50 11.40 -11.24
N PRO A 211 2.80 11.34 -9.94
CA PRO A 211 3.75 12.21 -9.22
C PRO A 211 5.21 11.85 -9.53
N SER A 212 6.07 12.85 -9.58
CA SER A 212 7.47 12.72 -10.00
C SER A 212 8.28 11.72 -9.16
N TYR A 213 8.06 11.67 -7.84
CA TYR A 213 8.76 10.73 -6.94
C TYR A 213 8.44 9.26 -7.25
N LEU A 214 7.27 8.96 -7.79
CA LEU A 214 6.89 7.61 -8.18
C LEU A 214 7.34 7.31 -9.61
N PHE A 215 7.26 8.31 -10.50
CA PHE A 215 7.77 8.20 -11.87
C PHE A 215 9.27 7.93 -11.90
N SER A 216 10.05 8.57 -11.02
CA SER A 216 11.50 8.33 -10.89
C SER A 216 11.87 6.90 -10.48
N GLN A 217 10.92 6.11 -9.98
CA GLN A 217 11.13 4.68 -9.71
C GLN A 217 11.02 3.80 -10.97
N ILE A 218 10.54 4.35 -12.08
CA ILE A 218 10.38 3.62 -13.34
C ILE A 218 11.64 3.83 -14.19
N ASN A 219 12.33 2.74 -14.51
CA ASN A 219 13.47 2.77 -15.42
C ASN A 219 13.04 2.23 -16.79
N PHE A 220 13.37 2.98 -17.83
CA PHE A 220 13.12 2.57 -19.21
C PHE A 220 14.28 1.69 -19.72
N GLN A 221 13.93 0.70 -20.51
CA GLN A 221 14.92 -0.02 -21.26
C GLN A 221 15.30 0.79 -22.49
N SER A 222 16.60 1.05 -22.70
CA SER A 222 17.07 1.71 -23.93
C SER A 222 16.61 0.90 -25.15
N ALA A 223 16.01 1.59 -26.11
CA ALA A 223 15.55 0.98 -27.34
C ALA A 223 16.71 0.26 -28.03
N ARG A 224 16.63 -1.07 -28.15
CA ARG A 224 17.47 -1.80 -29.08
C ARG A 224 16.90 -1.55 -30.46
N SER A 225 17.78 -1.30 -31.45
CA SER A 225 17.40 -1.13 -32.86
C SER A 225 16.84 -2.44 -33.45
N ILE A 226 15.65 -2.84 -33.03
CA ILE A 226 14.94 -4.05 -33.47
C ILE A 226 13.54 -3.61 -33.92
N ARG A 227 12.94 -4.33 -34.89
CA ARG A 227 11.62 -4.09 -35.48
C ARG A 227 10.44 -3.88 -34.49
N SER A 228 10.62 -4.11 -33.18
CA SER A 228 9.63 -3.93 -32.11
C SER A 228 9.88 -2.66 -31.27
N SER A 229 10.56 -1.64 -31.82
CA SER A 229 10.96 -0.43 -31.08
C SER A 229 9.80 0.49 -30.62
N SER A 230 8.56 0.22 -31.05
CA SER A 230 7.38 0.97 -30.63
C SER A 230 6.77 0.51 -29.31
N ILE A 231 7.19 -0.67 -28.79
CA ILE A 231 6.62 -1.23 -27.56
C ILE A 231 7.43 -0.73 -26.37
N LEU A 232 6.77 -0.02 -25.47
CA LEU A 232 7.39 0.46 -24.23
C LEU A 232 7.78 -0.72 -23.32
N THR A 233 9.08 -0.87 -23.06
CA THR A 233 9.64 -1.89 -22.19
C THR A 233 10.28 -1.23 -20.97
N LEU A 234 9.98 -1.76 -19.79
CA LEU A 234 10.56 -1.28 -18.54
C LEU A 234 11.77 -2.13 -18.15
N ARG A 235 12.83 -1.47 -17.68
CA ARG A 235 14.05 -2.15 -17.26
C ARG A 235 13.84 -2.80 -15.90
N ARG A 236 14.11 -4.10 -15.81
CA ARG A 236 14.14 -4.81 -14.52
C ARG A 236 15.37 -4.40 -13.72
N PRO A 237 15.22 -3.99 -12.45
CA PRO A 237 16.36 -3.77 -11.57
C PRO A 237 17.06 -5.10 -11.26
N PRO A 238 18.32 -5.06 -10.81
CA PRO A 238 19.02 -6.27 -10.36
C PRO A 238 18.23 -6.97 -9.24
N THR A 239 18.23 -8.30 -9.25
CA THR A 239 17.57 -9.10 -8.22
C THR A 239 18.26 -8.90 -6.87
N VAL A 240 17.53 -8.45 -5.87
CA VAL A 240 18.00 -8.33 -4.50
C VAL A 240 17.41 -9.49 -3.69
N LYS A 241 18.23 -10.22 -2.93
CA LYS A 241 17.81 -11.39 -2.13
C LYS A 241 16.83 -11.08 -0.98
N ALA A 242 16.39 -9.84 -0.83
CA ALA A 242 15.50 -9.44 0.26
C ALA A 242 14.02 -9.58 -0.16
N LYS A 243 13.25 -10.40 0.56
CA LYS A 243 11.80 -10.61 0.32
C LYS A 243 10.96 -9.31 0.29
N LEU A 244 11.40 -8.25 0.98
CA LEU A 244 10.73 -6.94 0.95
C LEU A 244 10.96 -6.22 -0.40
N SER A 245 12.11 -6.40 -1.03
CA SER A 245 12.42 -5.77 -2.32
C SER A 245 11.48 -6.26 -3.42
N ASP A 246 11.10 -7.53 -3.42
CA ASP A 246 10.20 -8.12 -4.41
C ASP A 246 8.77 -7.54 -4.34
N ARG A 247 8.44 -6.84 -3.25
CA ARG A 247 7.16 -6.16 -3.04
C ARG A 247 7.19 -4.67 -3.39
N SER A 248 8.38 -4.13 -3.67
CA SER A 248 8.51 -2.72 -4.03
C SER A 248 7.99 -2.46 -5.44
N PHE A 249 7.40 -1.27 -5.62
CA PHE A 249 6.93 -0.79 -6.92
C PHE A 249 8.01 -0.91 -8.00
N HIS A 250 9.22 -0.42 -7.68
CA HIS A 250 10.38 -0.44 -8.57
C HIS A 250 10.74 -1.83 -9.11
N HIS A 251 10.66 -2.88 -8.29
CA HIS A 251 11.05 -4.24 -8.70
C HIS A 251 9.93 -5.00 -9.41
N PHE A 252 8.69 -4.80 -8.96
CA PHE A 252 7.59 -5.62 -9.46
C PHE A 252 6.94 -5.05 -10.73
N ILE A 253 6.89 -3.74 -10.89
CA ILE A 253 6.21 -3.12 -12.02
C ILE A 253 6.77 -3.57 -13.38
N PRO A 254 8.08 -3.64 -13.62
CA PRO A 254 8.60 -4.12 -14.90
C PRO A 254 8.12 -5.55 -15.23
N ILE A 255 8.06 -6.42 -14.22
CA ILE A 255 7.58 -7.81 -14.38
C ILE A 255 6.11 -7.82 -14.73
N LEU A 256 5.30 -7.06 -14.00
CA LEU A 256 3.85 -7.00 -14.22
C LEU A 256 3.50 -6.34 -15.56
N TRP A 257 4.24 -5.29 -15.96
CA TRP A 257 4.06 -4.59 -17.22
C TRP A 257 4.28 -5.51 -18.42
N GLU A 258 5.27 -6.39 -18.36
CA GLU A 258 5.54 -7.37 -19.41
C GLU A 258 4.45 -8.43 -19.57
N THR A 259 3.58 -8.63 -18.59
CA THR A 259 2.42 -9.54 -18.73
C THR A 259 1.30 -8.98 -19.61
N LEU A 260 1.31 -7.67 -19.88
CA LEU A 260 0.37 -7.03 -20.78
C LEU A 260 0.65 -7.42 -22.24
N THR A 261 -0.42 -7.50 -23.03
CA THR A 261 -0.29 -7.67 -24.47
C THR A 261 0.44 -6.48 -25.10
N PRO A 262 1.16 -6.68 -26.21
CA PRO A 262 1.86 -5.57 -26.89
C PRO A 262 0.98 -4.36 -27.19
N SER A 263 -0.28 -4.57 -27.59
CA SER A 263 -1.25 -3.52 -27.86
C SER A 263 -1.55 -2.60 -26.67
N LEU A 264 -1.53 -3.14 -25.44
CA LEU A 264 -1.76 -2.35 -24.22
C LEU A 264 -0.48 -1.64 -23.72
N ARG A 265 0.68 -1.95 -24.30
CA ARG A 265 1.96 -1.30 -24.00
C ARG A 265 2.33 -0.20 -24.98
N LEU A 266 1.51 0.02 -26.01
CA LEU A 266 1.63 1.16 -26.89
C LEU A 266 1.05 2.38 -26.16
N LEU A 267 1.87 3.34 -25.82
CA LEU A 267 1.40 4.66 -25.41
C LEU A 267 1.10 5.41 -26.70
N GLU A 268 -0.17 5.46 -27.09
CA GLU A 268 -0.57 6.40 -28.13
C GLU A 268 -0.33 7.80 -27.57
N HIS A 269 0.60 8.52 -28.18
CA HIS A 269 0.76 9.95 -27.96
C HIS A 269 -0.46 10.65 -28.57
N SER A 270 -1.50 10.87 -27.78
CA SER A 270 -2.61 11.77 -28.13
C SER A 270 -2.27 13.18 -27.73
#